data_79c7f9b46c9d8974f2ce5407fde28ef3
#
_entry.id   79c7f9b46c9d8974f2ce5407fde28ef3
#
_cell.length_a   1.000
_cell.length_b   1.000
_cell.length_c   1.000
_cell.angle_alpha   90.00
_cell.angle_beta   90.00
_cell.angle_gamma   90.00
#
_symmetry.space_group_name_H-M   'P 1'
#
loop_
_entity.id
_entity.type
_entity.pdbx_description
1 polymer ?
#
loop_
_entity_poly.entity_id
_entity_poly.type
_entity_poly.pdbx_seq_one_letter_code
_entity_poly.pdbx_strand_id
1 'polypeptide(L)'
;ACPDAEHFYLIREYCAGTHDYQLGFPKGLIDPGEDIITAANRELKEEIGFGAQRFVQLKSLALAPGYFNATMHIVLAFDLYAESLEGDEPEPLELVPWARQNSAALLQQADFTEARSVAALLLAQQYLEANPDVFKQTA
;
A
#
# COMPACT_ATOMS: atom_id res chain seq x y z
N ALA A 1 2.34 -1.70 0.55
CA ALA A 1 1.62 -2.70 -0.26
C ALA A 1 1.29 -3.92 0.59
N CYS A 2 0.19 -4.57 0.30
CA CYS A 2 -0.29 -5.72 1.06
C CYS A 2 -0.63 -6.88 0.11
N PRO A 3 0.35 -7.74 -0.18
CA PRO A 3 0.13 -8.90 -1.03
C PRO A 3 -0.31 -10.14 -0.24
N ASP A 4 -1.07 -11.02 -0.91
CA ASP A 4 -1.13 -12.43 -0.56
C ASP A 4 -0.46 -13.24 -1.69
N ALA A 5 -0.62 -14.56 -1.69
CA ALA A 5 0.02 -15.42 -2.70
C ALA A 5 -0.44 -15.11 -4.13
N GLU A 6 -1.65 -14.57 -4.32
CA GLU A 6 -2.26 -14.38 -5.63
C GLU A 6 -2.59 -12.92 -5.96
N HIS A 7 -2.76 -12.04 -4.95
CA HIS A 7 -3.27 -10.69 -5.14
C HIS A 7 -2.41 -9.63 -4.47
N PHE A 8 -2.52 -8.40 -5.00
CA PHE A 8 -2.29 -7.17 -4.25
C PHE A 8 -3.65 -6.58 -3.88
N TYR A 9 -3.74 -6.00 -2.69
CA TYR A 9 -4.94 -5.31 -2.24
C TYR A 9 -4.75 -3.81 -2.36
N LEU A 10 -5.56 -3.19 -3.20
CA LEU A 10 -5.53 -1.75 -3.47
C LEU A 10 -6.82 -1.11 -2.93
N ILE A 11 -6.83 0.20 -2.95
CA ILE A 11 -8.02 1.00 -2.64
C ILE A 11 -8.34 1.90 -3.82
N ARG A 12 -9.62 2.23 -3.95
CA ARG A 12 -10.08 3.30 -4.85
C ARG A 12 -10.63 4.41 -3.99
N GLU A 13 -10.07 5.61 -4.14
CA GLU A 13 -10.47 6.77 -3.35
C GLU A 13 -10.60 8.00 -4.22
N TYR A 14 -11.46 8.92 -3.80
CA TYR A 14 -11.59 10.23 -4.45
C TYR A 14 -10.40 11.11 -4.06
N CYS A 15 -9.76 11.67 -5.09
CA CYS A 15 -8.59 12.55 -4.93
C CYS A 15 -8.95 13.97 -5.34
N ALA A 16 -8.99 14.88 -4.37
CA ALA A 16 -9.41 16.26 -4.60
C ALA A 16 -8.50 17.02 -5.58
N GLY A 17 -7.20 16.70 -5.59
CA GLY A 17 -6.24 17.35 -6.48
C GLY A 17 -6.48 17.07 -7.96
N THR A 18 -7.00 15.90 -8.30
CA THR A 18 -7.31 15.50 -9.68
C THR A 18 -8.80 15.55 -9.99
N HIS A 19 -9.63 15.78 -8.96
CA HIS A 19 -11.10 15.74 -9.06
C HIS A 19 -11.62 14.43 -9.64
N ASP A 20 -10.99 13.29 -9.24
CA ASP A 20 -11.32 11.98 -9.77
C ASP A 20 -11.00 10.88 -8.76
N TYR A 21 -11.55 9.70 -9.01
CA TYR A 21 -11.21 8.50 -8.25
C TYR A 21 -9.91 7.91 -8.78
N GLN A 22 -9.00 7.57 -7.86
CA GLN A 22 -7.71 6.99 -8.18
C GLN A 22 -7.56 5.64 -7.49
N LEU A 23 -6.93 4.71 -8.19
CA LEU A 23 -6.55 3.40 -7.69
C LEU A 23 -5.14 3.49 -7.12
N GLY A 24 -4.91 2.95 -5.93
CA GLY A 24 -3.59 2.99 -5.31
C GLY A 24 -3.47 2.04 -4.14
N PHE A 25 -2.29 1.99 -3.54
CA PHE A 25 -2.10 1.24 -2.30
C PHE A 25 -2.54 2.08 -1.09
N PRO A 26 -2.95 1.42 0.01
CA PRO A 26 -3.19 2.14 1.26
C PRO A 26 -1.96 2.94 1.68
N LYS A 27 -2.17 4.15 2.16
CA LYS A 27 -1.12 5.06 2.59
C LYS A 27 -1.67 6.07 3.58
N GLY A 28 -0.79 6.61 4.40
CA GLY A 28 -1.19 7.62 5.37
C GLY A 28 0.00 8.26 6.03
N LEU A 29 -0.26 9.14 6.97
CA LEU A 29 0.75 9.88 7.71
C LEU A 29 1.21 9.11 8.94
N ILE A 30 2.49 9.27 9.27
CA ILE A 30 3.03 8.79 10.54
C ILE A 30 2.76 9.87 11.59
N ASP A 31 2.05 9.50 12.66
CA ASP A 31 1.76 10.43 13.73
C ASP A 31 3.02 10.69 14.59
N PRO A 32 3.12 11.87 15.25
CA PRO A 32 4.26 12.15 16.11
C PRO A 32 4.47 11.08 17.17
N GLY A 33 5.70 10.54 17.25
CA GLY A 33 6.07 9.51 18.20
C GLY A 33 5.71 8.09 17.79
N GLU A 34 5.06 7.91 16.65
CA GLU A 34 4.68 6.60 16.10
C GLU A 34 5.81 6.05 15.23
N ASP A 35 6.12 4.75 15.35
CA ASP A 35 7.09 4.14 14.43
C ASP A 35 6.44 3.78 13.09
N ILE A 36 7.27 3.51 12.07
CA ILE A 36 6.82 3.25 10.71
C ILE A 36 5.87 2.04 10.62
N ILE A 37 6.20 0.96 11.29
CA ILE A 37 5.41 -0.29 11.23
C ILE A 37 4.08 -0.11 11.96
N THR A 38 4.08 0.53 13.12
CA THR A 38 2.85 0.84 13.85
C THR A 38 1.92 1.72 13.01
N ALA A 39 2.48 2.75 12.37
CA ALA A 39 1.72 3.63 11.48
C ALA A 39 1.13 2.85 10.28
N ALA A 40 1.95 2.01 9.65
CA ALA A 40 1.50 1.19 8.51
C ALA A 40 0.34 0.28 8.91
N ASN A 41 0.44 -0.38 10.06
CA ASN A 41 -0.61 -1.28 10.54
C ASN A 41 -1.91 -0.52 10.89
N ARG A 42 -1.78 0.64 11.52
CA ARG A 42 -2.93 1.50 11.83
C ARG A 42 -3.66 1.94 10.55
N GLU A 43 -2.90 2.41 9.55
CA GLU A 43 -3.48 2.86 8.28
C GLU A 43 -4.18 1.73 7.52
N LEU A 44 -3.62 0.51 7.53
CA LEU A 44 -4.28 -0.65 6.95
C LEU A 44 -5.63 -0.91 7.60
N LYS A 45 -5.68 -0.89 8.92
CA LYS A 45 -6.93 -1.12 9.66
C LYS A 45 -7.97 -0.05 9.36
N GLU A 46 -7.55 1.19 9.21
CA GLU A 46 -8.45 2.30 8.88
C GLU A 46 -8.94 2.23 7.43
N GLU A 47 -8.06 1.92 6.49
CA GLU A 47 -8.36 2.04 5.06
C GLU A 47 -8.93 0.77 4.44
N ILE A 48 -8.47 -0.43 4.83
CA ILE A 48 -8.93 -1.69 4.23
C ILE A 48 -9.60 -2.66 5.22
N GLY A 49 -9.61 -2.33 6.51
CA GLY A 49 -10.23 -3.18 7.52
C GLY A 49 -9.42 -4.41 7.88
N PHE A 50 -8.12 -4.40 7.64
CA PHE A 50 -7.20 -5.48 7.97
C PHE A 50 -5.96 -4.96 8.65
N GLY A 51 -5.44 -5.71 9.61
CA GLY A 51 -4.08 -5.56 10.09
C GLY A 51 -3.18 -6.62 9.46
N ALA A 52 -1.88 -6.56 9.73
CA ALA A 52 -0.92 -7.54 9.24
C ALA A 52 -0.03 -8.01 10.38
N GLN A 53 0.44 -9.25 10.29
CA GLN A 53 1.31 -9.86 11.31
C GLN A 53 2.79 -9.72 11.02
N ARG A 54 3.16 -9.60 9.73
CA ARG A 54 4.55 -9.43 9.31
C ARG A 54 4.69 -8.22 8.42
N PHE A 55 5.79 -7.50 8.59
CA PHE A 55 6.08 -6.31 7.79
C PHE A 55 7.54 -6.35 7.32
N VAL A 56 7.75 -5.88 6.09
CA VAL A 56 9.09 -5.67 5.55
C VAL A 56 9.16 -4.24 5.02
N GLN A 57 10.05 -3.45 5.58
CA GLN A 57 10.31 -2.11 5.06
C GLN A 57 11.23 -2.22 3.85
N LEU A 58 10.74 -1.81 2.68
CA LEU A 58 11.47 -1.96 1.43
C LEU A 58 12.45 -0.82 1.17
N LYS A 59 11.95 0.42 1.25
CA LYS A 59 12.74 1.59 0.87
C LYS A 59 12.08 2.85 1.37
N SER A 60 12.90 3.85 1.67
CA SER A 60 12.45 5.23 1.90
C SER A 60 12.75 6.06 0.67
N LEU A 61 11.74 6.77 0.18
CA LEU A 61 11.81 7.55 -1.05
C LEU A 61 11.63 9.03 -0.76
N ALA A 62 12.40 9.87 -1.45
CA ALA A 62 12.18 11.32 -1.44
C ALA A 62 11.06 11.66 -2.42
N LEU A 63 10.13 12.55 -2.00
CA LEU A 63 8.98 12.96 -2.81
C LEU A 63 9.25 14.22 -3.58
N ALA A 64 10.00 14.53 -4.39
CA ALA A 64 10.36 15.79 -5.06
C ALA A 64 11.37 16.60 -4.24
N PRO A 65 12.60 16.05 -4.06
CA PRO A 65 13.59 16.68 -3.16
C PRO A 65 14.09 18.04 -3.63
N GLY A 66 13.86 18.42 -4.89
CA GLY A 66 14.18 19.75 -5.39
C GLY A 66 13.24 20.84 -4.87
N TYR A 67 12.11 20.48 -4.25
CA TYR A 67 11.08 21.43 -3.86
C TYR A 67 10.75 21.39 -2.37
N PHE A 68 10.79 20.22 -1.74
CA PHE A 68 10.45 20.09 -0.33
C PHE A 68 11.11 18.85 0.29
N ASN A 69 11.07 18.81 1.61
CA ASN A 69 11.69 17.76 2.41
C ASN A 69 10.63 16.77 2.90
N ALA A 70 10.10 15.97 1.97
CA ALA A 70 9.13 14.94 2.32
C ALA A 70 9.67 13.56 1.94
N THR A 71 9.42 12.58 2.81
CA THR A 71 9.87 11.19 2.64
C THR A 71 8.68 10.25 2.74
N MET A 72 8.68 9.23 1.89
CA MET A 72 7.70 8.15 1.89
C MET A 72 8.42 6.84 2.22
N HIS A 73 7.86 6.09 3.16
CA HIS A 73 8.38 4.75 3.50
C HIS A 73 7.50 3.70 2.82
N ILE A 74 8.10 2.86 1.99
CA ILE A 74 7.40 1.76 1.32
C ILE A 74 7.54 0.51 2.17
N VAL A 75 6.41 -0.07 2.55
CA VAL A 75 6.33 -1.22 3.44
C VAL A 75 5.48 -2.32 2.80
N LEU A 76 5.94 -3.57 2.90
CA LEU A 76 5.13 -4.74 2.60
C LEU A 76 4.49 -5.26 3.88
N ALA A 77 3.21 -5.57 3.82
CA ALA A 77 2.44 -6.13 4.91
C ALA A 77 1.94 -7.51 4.53
N PHE A 78 2.26 -8.51 5.35
CA PHE A 78 1.91 -9.91 5.10
C PHE A 78 1.03 -10.48 6.21
N ASP A 79 0.34 -11.57 5.90
CA ASP A 79 -0.48 -12.32 6.86
C ASP A 79 -1.58 -11.44 7.44
N LEU A 80 -2.46 -10.99 6.53
CA LEU A 80 -3.55 -10.09 6.89
C LEU A 80 -4.58 -10.78 7.78
N TYR A 81 -5.09 -10.03 8.77
CA TYR A 81 -6.18 -10.46 9.63
C TYR A 81 -7.24 -9.35 9.72
N ALA A 82 -8.49 -9.75 9.91
CA ALA A 82 -9.60 -8.79 9.93
C ALA A 82 -9.57 -7.97 11.23
N GLU A 83 -9.39 -6.66 11.12
CA GLU A 83 -9.52 -5.70 12.20
C GLU A 83 -9.70 -4.30 11.61
N SER A 84 -10.88 -3.73 11.78
CA SER A 84 -11.20 -2.40 11.27
C SER A 84 -11.04 -1.34 12.34
N LEU A 85 -10.52 -0.17 11.95
CA LEU A 85 -10.53 1.04 12.75
C LEU A 85 -11.26 2.12 11.97
N GLU A 86 -11.88 3.06 12.71
CA GLU A 86 -12.51 4.22 12.10
C GLU A 86 -11.42 5.14 11.52
N GLY A 87 -11.56 5.49 10.24
CA GLY A 87 -10.64 6.38 9.53
C GLY A 87 -11.21 7.78 9.36
N ASP A 88 -10.40 8.67 8.78
CA ASP A 88 -10.73 10.07 8.55
C ASP A 88 -11.34 10.33 7.19
N GLU A 89 -11.57 9.30 6.39
CA GLU A 89 -12.10 9.44 5.04
C GLU A 89 -13.58 9.86 5.08
N PRO A 90 -13.98 10.81 4.20
CA PRO A 90 -15.37 11.26 4.14
C PRO A 90 -16.35 10.20 3.66
N GLU A 91 -15.87 9.16 2.99
CA GLU A 91 -16.66 8.03 2.52
C GLU A 91 -15.85 6.73 2.67
N PRO A 92 -16.50 5.56 2.78
CA PRO A 92 -15.78 4.28 2.82
C PRO A 92 -14.93 4.07 1.56
N LEU A 93 -13.71 3.58 1.74
CA LEU A 93 -12.82 3.27 0.63
C LEU A 93 -13.18 1.91 0.02
N GLU A 94 -13.17 1.85 -1.30
CA GLU A 94 -13.39 0.59 -2.03
C GLU A 94 -12.11 -0.24 -2.03
N LEU A 95 -12.21 -1.49 -1.53
CA LEU A 95 -11.12 -2.46 -1.59
C LEU A 95 -11.09 -3.11 -2.98
N VAL A 96 -9.95 -3.08 -3.64
CA VAL A 96 -9.77 -3.63 -4.97
C VAL A 96 -8.66 -4.67 -4.97
N PRO A 97 -8.99 -5.98 -4.93
CA PRO A 97 -7.99 -7.03 -5.16
C PRO A 97 -7.56 -7.04 -6.62
N TRP A 98 -6.25 -7.15 -6.85
CA TRP A 98 -5.69 -7.21 -8.19
C TRP A 98 -4.76 -8.41 -8.30
N ALA A 99 -4.97 -9.27 -9.29
CA ALA A 99 -4.13 -10.46 -9.47
C ALA A 99 -2.67 -10.07 -9.72
N ARG A 100 -1.76 -10.62 -8.93
CA ARG A 100 -0.32 -10.30 -9.04
C ARG A 100 0.25 -10.64 -10.41
N GLN A 101 -0.23 -11.73 -11.03
CA GLN A 101 0.18 -12.12 -12.38
C GLN A 101 -0.23 -11.09 -13.45
N ASN A 102 -1.19 -10.21 -13.17
CA ASN A 102 -1.67 -9.16 -14.06
C ASN A 102 -1.18 -7.76 -13.67
N SER A 103 -0.09 -7.67 -12.96
CA SER A 103 0.45 -6.37 -12.50
C SER A 103 0.92 -5.48 -13.65
N ALA A 104 1.32 -6.05 -14.80
CA ALA A 104 1.61 -5.26 -15.99
C ALA A 104 0.36 -4.51 -16.49
N ALA A 105 -0.82 -5.15 -16.41
CA ALA A 105 -2.09 -4.52 -16.75
C ALA A 105 -2.46 -3.41 -15.74
N LEU A 106 -2.10 -3.58 -14.47
CA LEU A 106 -2.30 -2.54 -13.45
C LEU A 106 -1.52 -1.26 -13.81
N LEU A 107 -0.28 -1.40 -14.25
CA LEU A 107 0.54 -0.26 -14.69
C LEU A 107 -0.09 0.50 -15.87
N GLN A 108 -0.91 -0.16 -16.68
CA GLN A 108 -1.57 0.45 -17.83
C GLN A 108 -2.95 1.02 -17.52
N GLN A 109 -3.45 0.85 -16.30
CA GLN A 109 -4.75 1.40 -15.92
C GLN A 109 -4.71 2.93 -15.87
N ALA A 110 -5.71 3.57 -16.48
CA ALA A 110 -5.79 5.03 -16.57
C ALA A 110 -5.92 5.71 -15.19
N ASP A 111 -6.47 5.00 -14.20
CA ASP A 111 -6.65 5.51 -12.84
C ASP A 111 -5.56 5.06 -11.86
N PHE A 112 -4.51 4.38 -12.34
CA PHE A 112 -3.35 3.98 -11.52
C PHE A 112 -2.13 4.84 -11.90
N THR A 113 -2.15 6.08 -11.48
CA THR A 113 -1.14 7.09 -11.87
C THR A 113 -0.44 7.74 -10.67
N GLU A 114 -0.81 7.40 -9.46
CA GLU A 114 -0.21 7.98 -8.27
C GLU A 114 1.23 7.44 -8.13
N ALA A 115 2.21 8.35 -8.13
CA ALA A 115 3.64 8.01 -8.24
C ALA A 115 4.12 7.07 -7.13
N ARG A 116 3.66 7.26 -5.89
CA ARG A 116 4.06 6.43 -4.75
C ARG A 116 3.56 5.00 -4.89
N SER A 117 2.33 4.84 -5.39
CA SER A 117 1.74 3.52 -5.62
C SER A 117 2.43 2.79 -6.78
N VAL A 118 2.79 3.49 -7.83
CA VAL A 118 3.58 2.92 -8.94
C VAL A 118 4.94 2.44 -8.43
N ALA A 119 5.63 3.27 -7.66
CA ALA A 119 6.91 2.88 -7.06
C ALA A 119 6.76 1.67 -6.12
N ALA A 120 5.73 1.67 -5.28
CA ALA A 120 5.45 0.57 -4.36
C ALA A 120 5.19 -0.74 -5.11
N LEU A 121 4.44 -0.69 -6.21
CA LEU A 121 4.17 -1.89 -7.02
C LEU A 121 5.48 -2.50 -7.55
N LEU A 122 6.34 -1.68 -8.15
CA LEU A 122 7.59 -2.16 -8.74
C LEU A 122 8.55 -2.70 -7.68
N LEU A 123 8.67 -2.02 -6.54
CA LEU A 123 9.51 -2.48 -5.43
C LEU A 123 8.96 -3.77 -4.81
N ALA A 124 7.65 -3.86 -4.65
CA ALA A 124 7.00 -5.06 -4.12
C ALA A 124 7.20 -6.25 -5.04
N GLN A 125 7.02 -6.08 -6.34
CA GLN A 125 7.24 -7.15 -7.33
C GLN A 125 8.68 -7.66 -7.29
N GLN A 126 9.64 -6.75 -7.25
CA GLN A 126 11.06 -7.12 -7.18
C GLN A 126 11.37 -7.93 -5.92
N TYR A 127 10.84 -7.49 -4.78
CA TYR A 127 11.02 -8.21 -3.52
C TYR A 127 10.40 -9.61 -3.57
N LEU A 128 9.19 -9.75 -4.08
CA LEU A 128 8.48 -11.02 -4.14
C LEU A 128 9.15 -12.00 -5.10
N GLU A 129 9.69 -11.52 -6.22
CA GLU A 129 10.47 -12.34 -7.16
C GLU A 129 11.77 -12.83 -6.52
N ALA A 130 12.43 -11.99 -5.74
CA ALA A 130 13.67 -12.35 -5.03
C ALA A 130 13.44 -13.24 -3.81
N ASN A 131 12.21 -13.29 -3.30
CA ASN A 131 11.83 -14.07 -2.11
C ASN A 131 10.61 -14.95 -2.40
N PRO A 132 10.74 -15.95 -3.30
CA PRO A 132 9.58 -16.73 -3.76
C PRO A 132 8.90 -17.55 -2.67
N ASP A 133 9.58 -17.82 -1.57
CA ASP A 133 9.05 -18.63 -0.46
C ASP A 133 8.41 -17.81 0.65
N VAL A 134 8.27 -16.49 0.47
CA VAL A 134 7.78 -15.59 1.52
C VAL A 134 6.37 -15.97 2.01
N PHE A 135 5.51 -16.50 1.15
CA PHE A 135 4.17 -16.93 1.50
C PHE A 135 4.09 -18.35 2.08
N LYS A 136 5.17 -19.10 2.07
CA LYS A 136 5.23 -20.47 2.62
C LYS A 136 5.63 -20.49 4.09
N GLN A 137 5.97 -19.35 4.67
CA GLN A 137 6.47 -19.24 6.05
C GLN A 137 5.37 -19.22 7.11
N THR A 138 4.13 -19.25 6.70
CA THR A 138 2.97 -19.32 7.58
C THR A 138 2.66 -20.79 7.85
N ALA A 139 3.16 -21.30 8.93
CA ALA A 139 2.78 -22.63 9.42
C ALA A 139 1.89 -22.48 10.63
#